data_9e3135d1ed64cc533b52faecd936ec6a
#
_entry.id   9e3135d1ed64cc533b52faecd936ec6a
#
_cell.length_a   1.000
_cell.length_b   1.000
_cell.length_c   1.000
_cell.angle_alpha   90.00
_cell.angle_beta   90.00
_cell.angle_gamma   90.00
#
_symmetry.space_group_name_H-M   'P 1'
#
loop_
_entity.id
_entity.type
_entity.pdbx_description
1 polymer ?
#
loop_
_entity_poly.entity_id
_entity_poly.type
_entity_poly.pdbx_seq_one_letter_code
_entity_poly.pdbx_strand_id
1 'polypeptide(L)'
;MDLSTLDWILLATFLFYGVLCLFDVYRLGREDKLFNSMVLYPGAVRKEDCLDPKAFMAFMRPVLTVVGIGCTLVALLYFLRLRLSLPKLAAVAHMVLAVATLAYGFWMYRKAAKRFW
;
A
#
# COMPACT_ATOMS: atom_id res chain seq x y z
N MET A 1 20.30 17.81 2.17
CA MET A 1 19.99 16.41 1.81
C MET A 1 20.20 16.24 0.32
N ASP A 2 21.03 15.30 -0.08
CA ASP A 2 21.24 15.05 -1.50
C ASP A 2 20.17 14.09 -2.06
N LEU A 3 20.12 13.94 -3.38
CA LEU A 3 19.15 13.08 -4.06
C LEU A 3 19.27 11.64 -3.64
N SER A 4 20.49 11.17 -3.38
CA SER A 4 20.72 9.79 -2.98
C SER A 4 20.11 9.46 -1.61
N THR A 5 20.20 10.38 -0.64
CA THR A 5 19.56 10.21 0.67
C THR A 5 18.03 10.19 0.54
N LEU A 6 17.48 11.11 -0.26
CA LEU A 6 16.03 11.17 -0.51
C LEU A 6 15.55 9.89 -1.20
N ASP A 7 16.31 9.38 -2.17
CA ASP A 7 15.98 8.14 -2.88
C ASP A 7 15.89 6.94 -1.93
N TRP A 8 16.86 6.82 -1.01
CA TRP A 8 16.84 5.73 -0.02
C TRP A 8 15.68 5.84 0.95
N ILE A 9 15.30 7.06 1.35
CA ILE A 9 14.14 7.30 2.21
C ILE A 9 12.86 6.87 1.50
N LEU A 10 12.69 7.24 0.23
CA LEU A 10 11.51 6.88 -0.54
C LEU A 10 11.42 5.37 -0.74
N LEU A 11 12.55 4.72 -1.06
CA LEU A 11 12.61 3.28 -1.22
C LEU A 11 12.19 2.57 0.06
N ALA A 12 12.75 2.99 1.20
CA ALA A 12 12.43 2.41 2.50
C ALA A 12 10.95 2.60 2.86
N THR A 13 10.39 3.77 2.54
CA THR A 13 8.98 4.07 2.80
C THR A 13 8.06 3.16 2.01
N PHE A 14 8.30 3.01 0.70
CA PHE A 14 7.49 2.13 -0.15
C PHE A 14 7.61 0.68 0.28
N LEU A 15 8.80 0.22 0.59
CA LEU A 15 9.03 -1.16 1.01
C LEU A 15 8.32 -1.44 2.35
N PHE A 16 8.46 -0.55 3.31
CA PHE A 16 7.83 -0.68 4.63
C PHE A 16 6.30 -0.72 4.50
N TYR A 17 5.73 0.20 3.72
CA TYR A 17 4.29 0.25 3.51
C TYR A 17 3.77 -1.00 2.82
N GLY A 18 4.49 -1.47 1.79
CA GLY A 18 4.12 -2.69 1.07
C GLY A 18 4.13 -3.92 1.97
N VAL A 19 5.16 -4.07 2.80
CA VAL A 19 5.27 -5.18 3.76
C VAL A 19 4.15 -5.12 4.80
N LEU A 20 3.83 -3.93 5.30
CA LEU A 20 2.73 -3.76 6.25
C LEU A 20 1.39 -4.17 5.65
N CYS A 21 1.12 -3.78 4.40
CA CYS A 21 -0.11 -4.16 3.72
C CYS A 21 -0.23 -5.68 3.57
N LEU A 22 0.85 -6.33 3.14
CA LEU A 22 0.86 -7.78 2.96
C LEU A 22 0.74 -8.52 4.28
N PHE A 23 1.37 -8.00 5.33
CA PHE A 23 1.25 -8.56 6.68
C PHE A 23 -0.20 -8.46 7.18
N ASP A 24 -0.86 -7.34 6.94
CA ASP A 24 -2.25 -7.15 7.33
C ASP A 24 -3.19 -8.09 6.58
N VAL A 25 -2.93 -8.36 5.30
CA VAL A 25 -3.69 -9.35 4.52
C VAL A 25 -3.60 -10.73 5.17
N TYR A 26 -2.38 -11.13 5.52
CA TYR A 26 -2.14 -12.41 6.19
C TYR A 26 -2.89 -12.47 7.53
N ARG A 27 -2.82 -11.38 8.28
CA ARG A 27 -3.44 -11.28 9.60
C ARG A 27 -4.97 -11.33 9.52
N LEU A 28 -5.56 -10.68 8.50
CA LEU A 28 -7.01 -10.74 8.26
C LEU A 28 -7.47 -12.17 7.99
N GLY A 29 -6.71 -12.91 7.21
CA GLY A 29 -7.03 -14.31 6.92
C GLY A 29 -6.92 -15.22 8.14
N ARG A 30 -5.99 -14.90 9.05
CA ARG A 30 -5.74 -15.72 10.23
C ARG A 30 -6.68 -15.41 11.39
N GLU A 31 -6.89 -14.13 11.70
CA GLU A 31 -7.65 -13.72 12.87
C GLU A 31 -9.15 -13.59 12.59
N ASP A 32 -9.52 -13.35 11.34
CA ASP A 32 -10.90 -13.18 10.89
C ASP A 32 -11.67 -12.15 11.72
N LYS A 33 -11.00 -11.10 12.16
CA LYS A 33 -11.56 -9.99 12.92
C LYS A 33 -10.78 -8.72 12.69
N LEU A 34 -11.39 -7.57 12.93
CA LEU A 34 -10.72 -6.28 12.84
C LEU A 34 -9.70 -6.13 13.97
N PHE A 35 -8.58 -5.52 13.66
CA PHE A 35 -7.49 -5.26 14.60
C PHE A 35 -6.93 -3.86 14.36
N ASN A 36 -6.11 -3.38 15.28
CA ASN A 36 -5.47 -2.08 15.12
C ASN A 36 -4.40 -2.16 14.03
N SER A 37 -4.48 -1.26 13.05
CA SER A 37 -3.58 -1.23 11.91
C SER A 37 -3.36 0.19 11.44
N MET A 38 -2.16 0.45 10.93
CA MET A 38 -1.81 1.75 10.34
C MET A 38 -2.28 1.88 8.89
N VAL A 39 -2.54 0.77 8.20
CA VAL A 39 -2.81 0.77 6.75
C VAL A 39 -4.18 0.19 6.38
N LEU A 40 -4.87 -0.48 7.31
CA LEU A 40 -6.13 -1.16 7.01
C LEU A 40 -7.30 -0.18 6.86
N TYR A 41 -7.35 0.85 7.69
CA TYR A 41 -8.51 1.73 7.78
C TYR A 41 -8.38 2.97 6.92
N PRO A 42 -9.50 3.41 6.29
CA PRO A 42 -9.49 4.63 5.47
C PRO A 42 -9.56 5.88 6.37
N GLY A 43 -8.48 6.65 6.39
CA GLY A 43 -8.44 7.91 7.13
C GLY A 43 -8.55 7.73 8.64
N ALA A 44 -9.31 8.60 9.30
CA ALA A 44 -9.43 8.67 10.76
C ALA A 44 -10.63 7.89 11.31
N VAL A 45 -11.17 6.92 10.57
CA VAL A 45 -12.31 6.12 11.00
C VAL A 45 -11.89 5.13 12.09
N ARG A 46 -12.84 4.78 12.94
CA ARG A 46 -12.61 3.85 14.04
C ARG A 46 -13.19 2.47 13.69
N LYS A 47 -12.46 1.43 14.06
CA LYS A 47 -12.89 0.05 13.78
C LYS A 47 -14.23 -0.30 14.45
N GLU A 48 -14.50 0.30 15.61
CA GLU A 48 -15.73 0.08 16.37
C GLU A 48 -16.96 0.62 15.64
N ASP A 49 -16.78 1.62 14.78
CA ASP A 49 -17.87 2.27 14.06
C ASP A 49 -18.16 1.63 12.70
N CYS A 50 -17.45 0.55 12.35
CA CYS A 50 -17.65 -0.14 11.09
C CYS A 50 -19.04 -0.80 11.03
N LEU A 51 -19.78 -0.53 9.96
CA LEU A 51 -21.15 -1.02 9.81
C LEU A 51 -21.22 -2.53 9.58
N ASP A 52 -20.24 -3.08 8.84
CA ASP A 52 -20.19 -4.51 8.53
C ASP A 52 -18.72 -4.96 8.50
N PRO A 53 -18.17 -5.38 9.65
CA PRO A 53 -16.76 -5.77 9.73
C PRO A 53 -16.37 -6.90 8.78
N LYS A 54 -17.20 -7.91 8.60
CA LYS A 54 -16.89 -9.04 7.72
C LYS A 54 -16.84 -8.61 6.26
N ALA A 55 -17.80 -7.80 5.81
CA ALA A 55 -17.82 -7.29 4.45
C ALA A 55 -16.63 -6.36 4.22
N PHE A 56 -16.28 -5.52 5.21
CA PHE A 56 -15.12 -4.64 5.12
C PHE A 56 -13.82 -5.43 4.97
N MET A 57 -13.63 -6.48 5.77
CA MET A 57 -12.44 -7.34 5.67
C MET A 57 -12.37 -8.01 4.29
N ALA A 58 -13.48 -8.53 3.79
CA ALA A 58 -13.55 -9.15 2.47
C ALA A 58 -13.24 -8.14 1.35
N PHE A 59 -13.69 -6.90 1.51
CA PHE A 59 -13.41 -5.82 0.55
C PHE A 59 -11.94 -5.42 0.57
N MET A 60 -11.34 -5.29 1.77
CA MET A 60 -9.99 -4.77 1.93
C MET A 60 -8.88 -5.80 1.64
N ARG A 61 -9.16 -7.10 1.74
CA ARG A 61 -8.15 -8.12 1.47
C ARG A 61 -7.53 -7.97 0.07
N PRO A 62 -8.32 -7.96 -1.03
CA PRO A 62 -7.73 -7.76 -2.35
C PRO A 62 -7.13 -6.37 -2.53
N VAL A 63 -7.72 -5.34 -1.93
CA VAL A 63 -7.20 -3.97 -2.01
C VAL A 63 -5.80 -3.90 -1.40
N LEU A 64 -5.62 -4.40 -0.19
CA LEU A 64 -4.32 -4.40 0.48
C LEU A 64 -3.32 -5.28 -0.25
N THR A 65 -3.76 -6.40 -0.82
CA THR A 65 -2.88 -7.26 -1.62
C THR A 65 -2.33 -6.50 -2.82
N VAL A 66 -3.20 -5.82 -3.58
CA VAL A 66 -2.78 -5.06 -4.76
C VAL A 66 -1.87 -3.91 -4.36
N VAL A 67 -2.23 -3.14 -3.34
CA VAL A 67 -1.43 -2.00 -2.86
C VAL A 67 -0.08 -2.49 -2.33
N GLY A 68 -0.08 -3.57 -1.54
CA GLY A 68 1.14 -4.14 -0.98
C GLY A 68 2.10 -4.64 -2.04
N ILE A 69 1.60 -5.38 -3.02
CA ILE A 69 2.41 -5.87 -4.14
C ILE A 69 2.92 -4.69 -4.96
N GLY A 70 2.05 -3.71 -5.26
CA GLY A 70 2.42 -2.53 -6.02
C GLY A 70 3.53 -1.73 -5.35
N CYS A 71 3.40 -1.47 -4.06
CA CYS A 71 4.43 -0.74 -3.29
C CYS A 71 5.74 -1.50 -3.22
N THR A 72 5.68 -2.83 -3.06
CA THR A 72 6.89 -3.67 -3.03
C THR A 72 7.59 -3.66 -4.38
N LEU A 73 6.83 -3.74 -5.48
CA LEU A 73 7.39 -3.65 -6.83
C LEU A 73 8.00 -2.27 -7.11
N VAL A 74 7.36 -1.20 -6.65
CA VAL A 74 7.91 0.15 -6.77
C VAL A 74 9.26 0.23 -6.05
N ALA A 75 9.35 -0.31 -4.83
CA ALA A 75 10.59 -0.32 -4.06
C ALA A 75 11.67 -1.14 -4.78
N LEU A 76 11.31 -2.29 -5.32
CA LEU A 76 12.25 -3.15 -6.05
C LEU A 76 12.78 -2.46 -7.30
N LEU A 77 11.90 -1.85 -8.10
CA LEU A 77 12.31 -1.12 -9.30
C LEU A 77 13.19 0.07 -8.96
N TYR A 78 12.88 0.76 -7.87
CA TYR A 78 13.67 1.87 -7.38
C TYR A 78 15.09 1.41 -7.01
N PHE A 79 15.18 0.30 -6.28
CA PHE A 79 16.47 -0.29 -5.87
C PHE A 79 17.29 -0.68 -7.10
N LEU A 80 16.68 -1.36 -8.08
CA LEU A 80 17.36 -1.77 -9.30
C LEU A 80 17.85 -0.55 -10.09
N ARG A 81 17.04 0.50 -10.16
CA ARG A 81 17.41 1.74 -10.83
C ARG A 81 18.63 2.41 -10.19
N LEU A 82 18.68 2.44 -8.85
CA LEU A 82 19.80 3.03 -8.12
C LEU A 82 21.09 2.22 -8.27
N ARG A 83 20.96 0.89 -8.34
CA ARG A 83 22.13 0.00 -8.40
C ARG A 83 22.64 -0.22 -9.81
N LEU A 84 21.75 -0.33 -10.81
CA LEU A 84 22.12 -0.78 -12.16
C LEU A 84 22.12 0.35 -13.20
N SER A 85 21.85 1.59 -12.80
CA SER A 85 21.80 2.74 -13.72
C SER A 85 20.92 2.45 -14.95
N LEU A 86 19.70 1.99 -14.69
CA LEU A 86 18.77 1.59 -15.74
C LEU A 86 18.37 2.78 -16.64
N PRO A 87 17.92 2.54 -17.89
CA PRO A 87 17.55 3.61 -18.82
C PRO A 87 16.30 4.40 -18.36
N LYS A 88 16.05 5.51 -19.03
CA LYS A 88 14.91 6.40 -18.74
C LYS A 88 13.57 5.66 -18.74
N LEU A 89 13.43 4.62 -19.55
CA LEU A 89 12.20 3.83 -19.62
C LEU A 89 11.88 3.19 -18.26
N ALA A 90 12.89 2.68 -17.55
CA ALA A 90 12.71 2.11 -16.21
C ALA A 90 12.25 3.17 -15.21
N ALA A 91 12.76 4.40 -15.32
CA ALA A 91 12.34 5.52 -14.48
C ALA A 91 10.86 5.85 -14.71
N VAL A 92 10.44 5.91 -15.98
CA VAL A 92 9.04 6.16 -16.35
C VAL A 92 8.14 5.04 -15.84
N ALA A 93 8.54 3.78 -16.02
CA ALA A 93 7.77 2.63 -15.53
C ALA A 93 7.61 2.67 -14.01
N HIS A 94 8.66 3.00 -13.28
CA HIS A 94 8.64 3.13 -11.83
C HIS A 94 7.67 4.22 -11.40
N MET A 95 7.70 5.39 -12.03
CA MET A 95 6.82 6.50 -11.69
C MET A 95 5.35 6.19 -12.00
N VAL A 96 5.09 5.58 -13.17
CA VAL A 96 3.73 5.17 -13.56
C VAL A 96 3.17 4.17 -12.55
N LEU A 97 3.97 3.17 -12.18
CA LEU A 97 3.55 2.15 -11.22
C LEU A 97 3.26 2.78 -9.84
N ALA A 98 4.12 3.70 -9.38
CA ALA A 98 3.93 4.38 -8.10
C ALA A 98 2.63 5.19 -8.09
N VAL A 99 2.41 6.01 -9.14
CA VAL A 99 1.21 6.84 -9.25
C VAL A 99 -0.04 5.97 -9.35
N ALA A 100 -0.01 4.92 -10.17
CA ALA A 100 -1.14 4.02 -10.34
C ALA A 100 -1.50 3.31 -9.02
N THR A 101 -0.50 2.83 -8.29
CA THR A 101 -0.70 2.17 -6.99
C THR A 101 -1.31 3.12 -5.97
N LEU A 102 -0.77 4.32 -5.86
CA LEU A 102 -1.27 5.32 -4.91
C LEU A 102 -2.69 5.78 -5.27
N ALA A 103 -2.96 6.00 -6.55
CA ALA A 103 -4.30 6.40 -7.02
C ALA A 103 -5.32 5.31 -6.76
N TYR A 104 -4.98 4.05 -7.05
CA TYR A 104 -5.85 2.91 -6.78
C TYR A 104 -6.14 2.80 -5.29
N GLY A 105 -5.11 2.85 -4.46
CA GLY A 105 -5.25 2.76 -3.01
C GLY A 105 -6.13 3.87 -2.45
N PHE A 106 -5.87 5.11 -2.86
CA PHE A 106 -6.65 6.27 -2.42
C PHE A 106 -8.12 6.12 -2.80
N TRP A 107 -8.40 5.72 -4.05
CA TRP A 107 -9.76 5.53 -4.53
C TRP A 107 -10.49 4.43 -3.75
N MET A 108 -9.83 3.30 -3.55
CA MET A 108 -10.44 2.16 -2.84
C MET A 108 -10.66 2.45 -1.35
N TYR A 109 -9.72 3.13 -0.69
CA TYR A 109 -9.90 3.56 0.69
C TYR A 109 -11.08 4.51 0.84
N ARG A 110 -11.22 5.46 -0.09
CA ARG A 110 -12.33 6.41 -0.07
C ARG A 110 -13.65 5.69 -0.29
N LYS A 111 -13.68 4.73 -1.19
CA LYS A 111 -14.86 3.91 -1.44
C LYS A 111 -15.26 3.10 -0.22
N ALA A 112 -14.29 2.53 0.48
CA ALA A 112 -14.51 1.78 1.71
C ALA A 112 -15.08 2.69 2.81
N ALA A 113 -14.55 3.89 2.96
CA ALA A 113 -15.05 4.84 3.95
C ALA A 113 -16.53 5.18 3.72
N LYS A 114 -16.93 5.35 2.46
CA LYS A 114 -18.32 5.65 2.11
C LYS A 114 -19.25 4.45 2.30
N ARG A 115 -18.74 3.25 2.11
CA ARG A 115 -19.56 2.03 2.13
C ARG A 115 -19.73 1.46 3.53
N PHE A 116 -18.70 1.53 4.37
CA PHE A 116 -18.67 0.82 5.66
C PHE A 116 -18.74 1.77 6.87
N TRP A 117 -18.71 3.05 6.65
CA TRP A 117 -18.85 4.08 7.68
C TRP A 117 -19.84 5.15 7.24
#